data_f3e13e731bf4e8f9eb1958b1496388f9
#
_entry.id   f3e13e731bf4e8f9eb1958b1496388f9
#
_cell.length_a   1.000
_cell.length_b   1.000
_cell.length_c   1.000
_cell.angle_alpha   90.00
_cell.angle_beta   90.00
_cell.angle_gamma   90.00
#
_symmetry.space_group_name_H-M   'P 1'
#
loop_
_entity.id
_entity.type
_entity.pdbx_description
1 polymer ?
#
loop_
_entity_poly.entity_id
_entity_poly.type
_entity_poly.pdbx_seq_one_letter_code
_entity_poly.pdbx_strand_id
1 'polypeptide(L)'
;MSLPQIQKLPVVPAGITLRHGHMHRNNTMVMKRKWENFIKNLYQNVLVLDSGARSATTSFVENGQGDVLIAWENEAFLSVTDDPDEFEIVNPSISVLAQPSVAVVDEVAENRGTEEVSREYLNYLYSDEAQRIAAQNYYRPVNKQILNEYKDVFDLSMELKTIDDFGGWQEVQQKHFADGGVFDRIYGN
;
A
#
# COMPACT_ATOMS: atom_id res chain seq x y z
N MET A 1 22.22 9.59 9.62
CA MET A 1 21.40 10.03 8.48
C MET A 1 20.06 9.32 8.62
N SER A 2 19.01 10.01 9.07
CA SER A 2 17.70 9.41 9.29
C SER A 2 17.06 9.13 7.93
N LEU A 3 16.66 7.88 7.69
CA LEU A 3 15.85 7.52 6.54
C LEU A 3 14.59 8.40 6.52
N PRO A 4 14.18 8.96 5.38
CA PRO A 4 12.94 9.70 5.29
C PRO A 4 11.80 8.75 5.68
N GLN A 5 11.02 9.16 6.65
CA GLN A 5 9.82 8.44 7.06
C GLN A 5 8.84 8.41 5.89
N ILE A 6 8.72 7.28 5.21
CA ILE A 6 7.71 7.00 4.19
C ILE A 6 6.37 6.73 4.92
N GLN A 7 5.89 7.72 5.66
CA GLN A 7 4.72 7.56 6.53
C GLN A 7 3.43 8.17 5.97
N LYS A 8 3.42 8.59 4.69
CA LYS A 8 2.23 9.24 4.12
C LYS A 8 2.01 8.80 2.67
N LEU A 9 1.78 7.51 2.44
CA LEU A 9 1.20 7.09 1.16
C LEU A 9 -0.32 7.15 1.31
N PRO A 10 -1.03 8.05 0.59
CA PRO A 10 -2.47 7.94 0.50
C PRO A 10 -2.79 6.62 -0.21
N VAL A 11 -3.52 5.78 0.45
CA VAL A 11 -4.24 4.71 -0.21
C VAL A 11 -5.17 5.38 -1.20
N VAL A 12 -4.93 5.22 -2.49
CA VAL A 12 -5.87 5.68 -3.51
C VAL A 12 -7.11 4.81 -3.35
N PRO A 13 -8.29 5.37 -3.02
CA PRO A 13 -9.47 4.56 -2.83
C PRO A 13 -9.77 3.81 -4.11
N ALA A 14 -9.84 2.52 -4.01
CA ALA A 14 -10.33 1.64 -5.04
C ALA A 14 -11.76 2.02 -5.39
N GLY A 15 -12.05 2.27 -6.66
CA GLY A 15 -13.41 2.46 -7.11
C GLY A 15 -13.67 3.58 -8.12
N ILE A 16 -12.65 4.15 -8.78
CA ILE A 16 -12.90 5.07 -9.90
C ILE A 16 -12.60 4.34 -11.21
N THR A 17 -13.64 3.79 -11.83
CA THR A 17 -13.56 3.26 -13.19
C THR A 17 -13.40 4.44 -14.16
N LEU A 18 -12.18 4.65 -14.65
CA LEU A 18 -11.92 5.59 -15.74
C LEU A 18 -12.23 4.88 -17.07
N ARG A 19 -13.41 5.16 -17.66
CA ARG A 19 -13.67 4.84 -19.06
C ARG A 19 -12.72 5.65 -19.94
N HIS A 20 -11.92 4.98 -20.77
CA HIS A 20 -11.16 5.60 -21.85
C HIS A 20 -12.16 6.16 -22.89
N GLY A 21 -12.35 7.47 -22.89
CA GLY A 21 -13.02 8.22 -23.92
C GLY A 21 -12.27 9.52 -24.13
N HIS A 22 -12.08 9.94 -25.37
CA HIS A 22 -11.44 11.22 -25.72
C HIS A 22 -12.05 12.38 -24.92
N MET A 23 -11.27 12.94 -24.01
CA MET A 23 -11.71 14.05 -23.16
C MET A 23 -11.07 15.36 -23.59
N HIS A 24 -11.95 16.34 -23.91
CA HIS A 24 -11.58 17.74 -24.10
C HIS A 24 -10.95 18.35 -22.82
N ARG A 25 -9.98 19.26 -22.98
CA ARG A 25 -9.23 19.94 -21.90
C ARG A 25 -10.08 20.48 -20.73
N ASN A 26 -11.32 20.89 -20.97
CA ASN A 26 -12.22 21.40 -19.92
C ASN A 26 -12.72 20.32 -18.95
N ASN A 27 -12.71 19.05 -19.37
CA ASN A 27 -13.20 17.94 -18.54
C ASN A 27 -12.15 17.51 -17.49
N THR A 28 -10.87 17.69 -17.79
CA THR A 28 -9.76 17.33 -16.89
C THR A 28 -9.77 18.16 -15.59
N MET A 29 -10.09 19.46 -15.70
CA MET A 29 -10.13 20.34 -14.51
C MET A 29 -11.34 20.05 -13.62
N VAL A 30 -12.48 19.73 -14.20
CA VAL A 30 -13.70 19.32 -13.46
C VAL A 30 -13.49 17.97 -12.77
N MET A 31 -12.85 17.02 -13.46
CA MET A 31 -12.52 15.73 -12.89
C MET A 31 -11.49 15.86 -11.74
N LYS A 32 -10.46 16.68 -11.93
CA LYS A 32 -9.46 16.96 -10.87
C LYS A 32 -10.11 17.50 -9.60
N ARG A 33 -11.05 18.44 -9.69
CA ARG A 33 -11.78 18.97 -8.53
C ARG A 33 -12.68 17.92 -7.86
N LYS A 34 -13.28 17.02 -8.65
CA LYS A 34 -14.15 15.97 -8.11
C LYS A 34 -13.38 14.98 -7.25
N TRP A 35 -12.23 14.50 -7.73
CA TRP A 35 -11.43 13.56 -6.94
C TRP A 35 -10.76 14.22 -5.73
N GLU A 36 -10.27 15.46 -5.85
CA GLU A 36 -9.73 16.19 -4.70
C GLU A 36 -10.80 16.38 -3.61
N ASN A 37 -12.03 16.75 -3.99
CA ASN A 37 -13.14 16.84 -3.05
C ASN A 37 -13.53 15.49 -2.44
N PHE A 38 -13.51 14.42 -3.23
CA PHE A 38 -13.77 13.08 -2.73
C PHE A 38 -12.74 12.68 -1.67
N ILE A 39 -11.45 12.85 -1.97
CA ILE A 39 -10.38 12.52 -1.01
C ILE A 39 -10.44 13.43 0.22
N LYS A 40 -10.75 14.73 0.05
CA LYS A 40 -10.97 15.63 1.20
C LYS A 40 -12.08 15.12 2.11
N ASN A 41 -13.23 14.77 1.54
CA ASN A 41 -14.34 14.22 2.30
C ASN A 41 -13.97 12.89 2.98
N LEU A 42 -13.21 12.02 2.30
CA LEU A 42 -12.71 10.78 2.90
C LEU A 42 -11.88 11.09 4.15
N TYR A 43 -10.88 11.97 4.04
CA TYR A 43 -10.04 12.35 5.18
C TYR A 43 -10.82 13.04 6.31
N GLN A 44 -11.88 13.78 6.00
CA GLN A 44 -12.75 14.39 7.03
C GLN A 44 -13.56 13.36 7.83
N ASN A 45 -13.73 12.16 7.29
CA ASN A 45 -14.40 11.05 7.95
C ASN A 45 -13.41 10.03 8.57
N VAL A 46 -12.11 10.27 8.47
CA VAL A 46 -11.12 9.42 9.14
C VAL A 46 -11.18 9.68 10.64
N LEU A 47 -11.57 8.66 11.39
CA LEU A 47 -11.66 8.73 12.85
C LEU A 47 -10.27 8.67 13.48
N VAL A 48 -9.41 7.79 12.98
CA VAL A 48 -8.04 7.61 13.47
C VAL A 48 -7.09 7.55 12.29
N LEU A 49 -6.00 8.30 12.37
CA LEU A 49 -4.90 8.27 11.42
C LEU A 49 -3.64 7.83 12.17
N ASP A 50 -3.44 6.53 12.26
CA ASP A 50 -2.31 5.94 12.95
C ASP A 50 -0.98 6.13 12.24
N SER A 51 0.11 5.97 12.98
CA SER A 51 1.47 6.12 12.47
C SER A 51 1.97 4.93 11.65
N GLY A 52 1.23 3.81 11.64
CA GLY A 52 1.62 2.60 10.94
C GLY A 52 0.46 1.63 10.70
N ALA A 53 0.66 0.69 9.78
CA ALA A 53 -0.38 -0.25 9.35
C ALA A 53 -0.90 -1.10 10.51
N ARG A 54 0.00 -1.72 11.28
CA ARG A 54 -0.40 -2.57 12.43
C ARG A 54 -1.15 -1.76 13.50
N SER A 55 -0.75 -0.51 13.77
CA SER A 55 -1.47 0.35 14.72
C SER A 55 -2.89 0.65 14.24
N ALA A 56 -3.07 0.90 12.94
CA ALA A 56 -4.39 1.13 12.37
C ALA A 56 -5.28 -0.12 12.48
N THR A 57 -4.71 -1.31 12.24
CA THR A 57 -5.41 -2.58 12.44
C THR A 57 -5.82 -2.77 13.90
N THR A 58 -4.91 -2.53 14.85
CA THR A 58 -5.21 -2.60 16.29
C THR A 58 -6.31 -1.61 16.70
N SER A 59 -6.25 -0.36 16.20
CA SER A 59 -7.29 0.65 16.48
C SER A 59 -8.66 0.21 15.99
N PHE A 60 -8.74 -0.41 14.83
CA PHE A 60 -9.98 -0.89 14.25
C PHE A 60 -10.47 -2.19 14.92
N VAL A 61 -9.63 -3.24 14.94
CA VAL A 61 -10.00 -4.58 15.39
C VAL A 61 -10.15 -4.64 16.92
N GLU A 62 -9.12 -4.22 17.66
CA GLU A 62 -9.10 -4.40 19.12
C GLU A 62 -9.85 -3.29 19.86
N ASN A 63 -9.80 -2.04 19.33
CA ASN A 63 -10.42 -0.91 19.99
C ASN A 63 -11.79 -0.54 19.41
N GLY A 64 -12.26 -1.24 18.36
CA GLY A 64 -13.57 -1.03 17.74
C GLY A 64 -13.75 0.38 17.15
N GLN A 65 -12.70 0.99 16.62
CA GLN A 65 -12.73 2.36 16.12
C GLN A 65 -13.00 2.40 14.62
N GLY A 66 -14.17 2.93 14.26
CA GLY A 66 -14.60 3.13 12.88
C GLY A 66 -15.37 1.94 12.30
N ASP A 67 -15.98 2.16 11.13
CA ASP A 67 -16.82 1.18 10.45
C ASP A 67 -16.08 0.52 9.26
N VAL A 68 -15.01 1.14 8.79
CA VAL A 68 -14.21 0.69 7.64
C VAL A 68 -12.73 0.92 7.90
N LEU A 69 -11.93 -0.13 7.74
CA LEU A 69 -10.47 -0.06 7.74
C LEU A 69 -9.94 -0.05 6.31
N ILE A 70 -9.10 0.92 5.98
CA ILE A 70 -8.29 0.91 4.76
C ILE A 70 -6.90 0.44 5.15
N ALA A 71 -6.55 -0.77 4.79
CA ALA A 71 -5.32 -1.42 5.24
C ALA A 71 -4.56 -2.08 4.08
N TRP A 72 -3.37 -2.57 4.39
CA TRP A 72 -2.65 -3.50 3.55
C TRP A 72 -3.41 -4.83 3.46
N GLU A 73 -3.27 -5.53 2.34
CA GLU A 73 -3.95 -6.80 2.09
C GLU A 73 -3.65 -7.85 3.18
N ASN A 74 -2.38 -7.97 3.60
CA ASN A 74 -1.99 -8.88 4.68
C ASN A 74 -2.65 -8.56 6.02
N GLU A 75 -2.82 -7.27 6.35
CA GLU A 75 -3.50 -6.86 7.59
C GLU A 75 -5.00 -7.22 7.55
N ALA A 76 -5.64 -7.05 6.39
CA ALA A 76 -7.03 -7.43 6.21
C ALA A 76 -7.23 -8.95 6.36
N PHE A 77 -6.36 -9.76 5.78
CA PHE A 77 -6.42 -11.22 5.96
C PHE A 77 -6.21 -11.66 7.40
N LEU A 78 -5.27 -11.05 8.11
CA LEU A 78 -5.04 -11.35 9.54
C LEU A 78 -6.28 -11.02 10.35
N SER A 79 -6.91 -9.86 10.13
CA SER A 79 -8.12 -9.44 10.86
C SER A 79 -9.27 -10.45 10.70
N VAL A 80 -9.52 -10.91 9.46
CA VAL A 80 -10.57 -11.91 9.19
C VAL A 80 -10.20 -13.30 9.71
N THR A 81 -8.91 -13.64 9.75
CA THR A 81 -8.47 -14.93 10.29
C THR A 81 -8.67 -14.99 11.80
N ASP A 82 -8.43 -13.88 12.48
CA ASP A 82 -8.57 -13.78 13.93
C ASP A 82 -10.05 -13.74 14.36
N ASP A 83 -10.91 -13.06 13.55
CA ASP A 83 -12.35 -12.95 13.83
C ASP A 83 -13.20 -12.99 12.53
N PRO A 84 -13.46 -14.19 12.00
CA PRO A 84 -14.11 -14.38 10.71
C PRO A 84 -15.59 -13.98 10.67
N ASP A 85 -16.24 -13.85 11.81
CA ASP A 85 -17.66 -13.50 11.91
C ASP A 85 -17.88 -11.99 12.04
N GLU A 86 -16.83 -11.21 12.36
CA GLU A 86 -16.91 -9.78 12.61
C GLU A 86 -16.48 -8.94 11.41
N PHE A 87 -15.55 -9.43 10.60
CA PHE A 87 -14.95 -8.65 9.52
C PHE A 87 -15.14 -9.30 8.13
N GLU A 88 -15.35 -8.46 7.13
CA GLU A 88 -15.42 -8.83 5.72
C GLU A 88 -14.35 -8.09 4.91
N ILE A 89 -13.65 -8.80 4.02
CA ILE A 89 -12.70 -8.19 3.09
C ILE A 89 -13.44 -7.78 1.82
N VAL A 90 -13.38 -6.49 1.50
CA VAL A 90 -13.88 -5.96 0.23
C VAL A 90 -12.71 -5.71 -0.70
N ASN A 91 -12.51 -6.59 -1.68
CA ASN A 91 -11.48 -6.43 -2.70
C ASN A 91 -11.88 -5.35 -3.71
N PRO A 92 -11.08 -4.29 -3.89
CA PRO A 92 -11.36 -3.29 -4.90
C PRO A 92 -11.03 -3.79 -6.30
N SER A 93 -11.69 -3.27 -7.33
CA SER A 93 -11.39 -3.61 -8.74
C SER A 93 -10.00 -3.14 -9.17
N ILE A 94 -9.45 -2.13 -8.52
CA ILE A 94 -8.13 -1.56 -8.76
C ILE A 94 -7.45 -1.24 -7.42
N SER A 95 -6.17 -1.56 -7.30
CA SER A 95 -5.37 -1.27 -6.11
C SER A 95 -3.92 -0.92 -6.47
N VAL A 96 -3.09 -0.70 -5.46
CA VAL A 96 -1.67 -0.40 -5.62
C VAL A 96 -0.86 -1.61 -5.18
N LEU A 97 0.02 -2.08 -6.06
CA LEU A 97 1.03 -3.07 -5.69
C LEU A 97 2.14 -2.35 -4.91
N ALA A 98 2.17 -2.58 -3.61
CA ALA A 98 3.26 -2.08 -2.79
C ALA A 98 4.48 -2.99 -2.95
N GLN A 99 5.60 -2.39 -3.36
CA GLN A 99 6.86 -3.08 -3.58
C GLN A 99 7.94 -2.44 -2.69
N PRO A 100 7.94 -2.75 -1.37
CA PRO A 100 8.96 -2.21 -0.48
C PRO A 100 10.33 -2.75 -0.89
N SER A 101 11.27 -1.85 -1.12
CA SER A 101 12.64 -2.21 -1.46
C SER A 101 13.45 -2.47 -0.20
N VAL A 102 14.29 -3.50 -0.24
CA VAL A 102 15.24 -3.82 0.82
C VAL A 102 16.67 -3.71 0.28
N ALA A 103 17.60 -3.27 1.12
CA ALA A 103 19.01 -3.15 0.77
C ALA A 103 19.89 -3.44 1.97
N VAL A 104 21.11 -3.92 1.72
CA VAL A 104 22.16 -3.98 2.73
C VAL A 104 22.63 -2.56 3.01
N VAL A 105 22.83 -2.21 4.28
CA VAL A 105 23.50 -0.97 4.69
C VAL A 105 25.00 -1.26 4.73
N ASP A 106 25.67 -1.01 3.61
CA ASP A 106 27.05 -1.48 3.38
C ASP A 106 28.01 -1.06 4.52
N GLU A 107 28.04 0.22 4.90
CA GLU A 107 28.90 0.70 5.98
C GLU A 107 28.67 -0.04 7.32
N VAL A 108 27.44 -0.37 7.64
CA VAL A 108 27.10 -1.11 8.87
C VAL A 108 27.52 -2.57 8.76
N ALA A 109 27.29 -3.18 7.60
CA ALA A 109 27.63 -4.57 7.35
C ALA A 109 29.15 -4.76 7.38
N GLU A 110 29.92 -3.88 6.73
CA GLU A 110 31.39 -3.87 6.75
C GLU A 110 31.92 -3.76 8.18
N ASN A 111 31.46 -2.75 8.93
CA ASN A 111 31.91 -2.53 10.31
C ASN A 111 31.60 -3.71 11.25
N ARG A 112 30.62 -4.54 10.91
CA ARG A 112 30.21 -5.73 11.68
C ARG A 112 30.74 -7.04 11.10
N GLY A 113 31.34 -7.04 9.92
CA GLY A 113 31.76 -8.25 9.20
C GLY A 113 30.57 -9.13 8.81
N THR A 114 29.42 -8.55 8.47
CA THR A 114 28.17 -9.27 8.16
C THR A 114 27.72 -9.11 6.72
N GLU A 115 28.56 -8.62 5.81
CA GLU A 115 28.21 -8.34 4.42
C GLU A 115 27.71 -9.59 3.69
N GLU A 116 28.43 -10.71 3.81
CA GLU A 116 28.11 -11.97 3.14
C GLU A 116 26.75 -12.49 3.63
N VAL A 117 26.58 -12.64 4.94
CA VAL A 117 25.32 -13.15 5.51
C VAL A 117 24.14 -12.23 5.22
N SER A 118 24.36 -10.92 5.17
CA SER A 118 23.30 -9.96 4.81
C SER A 118 22.86 -10.11 3.36
N ARG A 119 23.80 -10.29 2.42
CA ARG A 119 23.50 -10.55 1.01
C ARG A 119 22.80 -11.89 0.82
N GLU A 120 23.28 -12.95 1.47
CA GLU A 120 22.66 -14.27 1.41
C GLU A 120 21.25 -14.27 1.98
N TYR A 121 20.99 -13.54 3.06
CA TYR A 121 19.65 -13.36 3.60
C TYR A 121 18.72 -12.68 2.60
N LEU A 122 19.15 -11.60 1.95
CA LEU A 122 18.32 -10.92 0.95
C LEU A 122 18.08 -11.81 -0.28
N ASN A 123 19.09 -12.58 -0.72
CA ASN A 123 18.91 -13.54 -1.81
C ASN A 123 17.92 -14.65 -1.43
N TYR A 124 17.97 -15.15 -0.20
CA TYR A 124 17.04 -16.16 0.29
C TYR A 124 15.58 -15.71 0.21
N LEU A 125 15.26 -14.42 0.42
CA LEU A 125 13.91 -13.89 0.32
C LEU A 125 13.27 -14.12 -1.07
N TYR A 126 14.07 -14.31 -2.11
CA TYR A 126 13.61 -14.62 -3.48
C TYR A 126 13.62 -16.13 -3.79
N SER A 127 14.00 -16.97 -2.84
CA SER A 127 13.90 -18.43 -3.02
C SER A 127 12.42 -18.86 -3.02
N ASP A 128 12.15 -19.99 -3.68
CA ASP A 128 10.79 -20.55 -3.71
C ASP A 128 10.24 -20.85 -2.32
N GLU A 129 11.12 -21.28 -1.40
CA GLU A 129 10.75 -21.54 -0.01
C GLU A 129 10.32 -20.27 0.70
N ALA A 130 11.14 -19.22 0.66
CA ALA A 130 10.81 -17.94 1.31
C ALA A 130 9.56 -17.30 0.68
N GLN A 131 9.36 -17.43 -0.62
CA GLN A 131 8.17 -16.93 -1.30
C GLN A 131 6.90 -17.67 -0.88
N ARG A 132 6.96 -19.00 -0.62
CA ARG A 132 5.83 -19.74 -0.04
C ARG A 132 5.58 -19.35 1.42
N ILE A 133 6.63 -19.15 2.21
CA ILE A 133 6.49 -18.63 3.58
C ILE A 133 5.83 -17.24 3.56
N ALA A 134 6.23 -16.36 2.65
CA ALA A 134 5.58 -15.07 2.48
C ALA A 134 4.09 -15.21 2.18
N ALA A 135 3.72 -16.07 1.22
CA ALA A 135 2.33 -16.32 0.86
C ALA A 135 1.49 -16.90 2.01
N GLN A 136 2.06 -17.80 2.81
CA GLN A 136 1.43 -18.37 4.00
C GLN A 136 1.17 -17.31 5.09
N ASN A 137 1.90 -16.21 5.07
CA ASN A 137 1.72 -15.07 5.95
C ASN A 137 1.01 -13.88 5.25
N TYR A 138 0.25 -14.17 4.19
CA TYR A 138 -0.56 -13.22 3.44
C TYR A 138 0.20 -12.12 2.70
N TYR A 139 1.50 -12.31 2.43
CA TYR A 139 2.26 -11.42 1.55
C TYR A 139 2.27 -11.98 0.14
N ARG A 140 1.86 -11.16 -0.85
CA ARG A 140 1.86 -11.57 -2.25
C ARG A 140 3.27 -11.93 -2.72
N PRO A 141 3.53 -13.17 -3.16
CA PRO A 141 4.82 -13.56 -3.72
C PRO A 141 5.12 -12.79 -5.00
N VAL A 142 6.39 -12.42 -5.21
CA VAL A 142 6.85 -11.87 -6.48
C VAL A 142 7.03 -12.96 -7.55
N ASN A 143 7.24 -14.21 -7.13
CA ASN A 143 7.26 -15.37 -8.01
C ASN A 143 5.83 -15.70 -8.48
N LYS A 144 5.58 -15.52 -9.78
CA LYS A 144 4.25 -15.71 -10.38
C LYS A 144 3.74 -17.15 -10.30
N GLN A 145 4.63 -18.15 -10.31
CA GLN A 145 4.23 -19.55 -10.18
C GLN A 145 3.69 -19.82 -8.78
N ILE A 146 4.44 -19.36 -7.76
CA ILE A 146 4.04 -19.48 -6.37
C ILE A 146 2.78 -18.64 -6.10
N LEU A 147 2.69 -17.42 -6.61
CA LEU A 147 1.46 -16.63 -6.51
C LEU A 147 0.24 -17.38 -7.04
N ASN A 148 0.38 -18.11 -8.14
CA ASN A 148 -0.70 -18.91 -8.70
C ASN A 148 -1.05 -20.16 -7.85
N GLU A 149 -0.10 -20.69 -7.06
CA GLU A 149 -0.38 -21.75 -6.07
C GLU A 149 -1.35 -21.24 -4.98
N TYR A 150 -1.35 -19.94 -4.71
CA TYR A 150 -2.18 -19.27 -3.68
C TYR A 150 -3.33 -18.43 -4.28
N LYS A 151 -3.80 -18.77 -5.48
CA LYS A 151 -4.91 -18.07 -6.16
C LYS A 151 -6.25 -18.08 -5.40
N ASP A 152 -6.42 -19.02 -4.49
CA ASP A 152 -7.61 -19.10 -3.64
C ASP A 152 -7.53 -18.17 -2.41
N VAL A 153 -6.33 -17.62 -2.14
CA VAL A 153 -6.08 -16.61 -1.10
C VAL A 153 -6.08 -15.22 -1.72
N PHE A 154 -5.31 -15.02 -2.78
CA PHE A 154 -5.13 -13.72 -3.42
C PHE A 154 -6.04 -13.55 -4.63
N ASP A 155 -6.81 -12.47 -4.68
CA ASP A 155 -7.57 -12.12 -5.88
C ASP A 155 -6.62 -11.72 -7.01
N LEU A 156 -6.46 -12.60 -8.00
CA LEU A 156 -5.59 -12.38 -9.16
C LEU A 156 -6.29 -11.56 -10.27
N SER A 157 -7.58 -11.29 -10.15
CA SER A 157 -8.34 -10.49 -11.12
C SER A 157 -8.23 -8.98 -10.84
N MET A 158 -7.74 -8.60 -9.66
CA MET A 158 -7.57 -7.20 -9.26
C MET A 158 -6.53 -6.50 -10.14
N GLU A 159 -6.87 -5.34 -10.68
CA GLU A 159 -5.92 -4.50 -11.41
C GLU A 159 -4.95 -3.83 -10.42
N LEU A 160 -3.68 -4.19 -10.46
CA LEU A 160 -2.65 -3.63 -9.59
C LEU A 160 -1.82 -2.59 -10.32
N LYS A 161 -1.79 -1.37 -9.80
CA LYS A 161 -0.93 -0.28 -10.26
C LYS A 161 0.36 -0.25 -9.48
N THR A 162 1.47 0.01 -10.15
CA THR A 162 2.78 0.21 -9.54
C THR A 162 3.11 1.70 -9.44
N ILE A 163 4.20 2.03 -8.76
CA ILE A 163 4.65 3.42 -8.67
C ILE A 163 4.99 4.03 -10.05
N ASP A 164 5.38 3.20 -11.02
CA ASP A 164 5.71 3.64 -12.38
C ASP A 164 4.47 4.12 -13.14
N ASP A 165 3.29 3.56 -12.86
CA ASP A 165 2.02 4.03 -13.41
C ASP A 165 1.69 5.48 -12.99
N PHE A 166 2.34 5.97 -11.94
CA PHE A 166 2.18 7.32 -11.39
C PHE A 166 3.35 8.26 -11.72
N GLY A 167 4.32 7.82 -12.54
CA GLY A 167 5.49 8.61 -12.93
C GLY A 167 6.71 8.43 -12.02
N GLY A 168 6.69 7.45 -11.12
CA GLY A 168 7.78 7.15 -10.20
C GLY A 168 7.76 7.96 -8.90
N TRP A 169 8.58 7.53 -7.95
CA TRP A 169 8.62 8.11 -6.59
C TRP A 169 8.90 9.60 -6.56
N GLN A 170 9.79 10.09 -7.42
CA GLN A 170 10.17 11.51 -7.43
C GLN A 170 8.98 12.40 -7.81
N GLU A 171 8.24 12.04 -8.87
CA GLU A 171 7.06 12.80 -9.31
C GLU A 171 5.95 12.73 -8.26
N VAL A 172 5.67 11.56 -7.73
CA VAL A 172 4.64 11.34 -6.71
C VAL A 172 4.96 12.15 -5.46
N GLN A 173 6.20 12.10 -4.98
CA GLN A 173 6.63 12.85 -3.79
C GLN A 173 6.47 14.36 -4.01
N GLN A 174 6.96 14.88 -5.12
CA GLN A 174 6.91 16.30 -5.40
C GLN A 174 5.47 16.81 -5.56
N LYS A 175 4.62 16.06 -6.24
CA LYS A 175 3.26 16.45 -6.55
C LYS A 175 2.30 16.32 -5.37
N HIS A 176 2.45 15.26 -4.60
CA HIS A 176 1.46 14.88 -3.59
C HIS A 176 1.90 15.18 -2.16
N PHE A 177 3.20 15.11 -1.84
CA PHE A 177 3.69 15.12 -0.46
C PHE A 177 4.71 16.20 -0.13
N ALA A 178 5.25 16.93 -1.12
CA ALA A 178 6.08 18.10 -0.86
C ALA A 178 5.23 19.23 -0.24
N ASP A 179 5.89 20.18 0.40
CA ASP A 179 5.26 21.35 1.00
C ASP A 179 4.33 22.05 -0.01
N GLY A 180 3.08 22.27 0.36
CA GLY A 180 2.04 22.77 -0.52
C GLY A 180 1.53 21.75 -1.57
N GLY A 181 1.91 20.51 -1.46
CA GLY A 181 1.45 19.41 -2.31
C GLY A 181 -0.04 19.12 -2.18
N VAL A 182 -0.51 18.10 -2.89
CA VAL A 182 -1.95 17.74 -2.87
C VAL A 182 -2.41 17.40 -1.46
N PHE A 183 -1.59 16.67 -0.70
CA PHE A 183 -1.93 16.24 0.65
C PHE A 183 -2.17 17.43 1.58
N ASP A 184 -1.27 18.43 1.58
CA ASP A 184 -1.42 19.61 2.42
C ASP A 184 -2.68 20.40 2.10
N ARG A 185 -3.03 20.50 0.81
CA ARG A 185 -4.27 21.20 0.38
C ARG A 185 -5.54 20.47 0.78
N ILE A 186 -5.48 19.14 0.90
CA ILE A 186 -6.64 18.33 1.25
C ILE A 186 -6.81 18.24 2.77
N TYR A 187 -5.71 18.04 3.48
CA TYR A 187 -5.69 17.76 4.91
C TYR A 187 -5.48 18.99 5.79
N GLY A 188 -4.81 20.02 5.30
CA GLY A 188 -4.41 21.22 6.05
C GLY A 188 -5.46 22.31 6.22
N ASN A 189 -6.74 22.07 5.90
CA ASN A 189 -7.86 23.04 6.04
C ASN A 189 -8.97 22.52 6.92
#